data_86544707adac0c6d51aa28a3e05caa3e
#
_entry.id   86544707adac0c6d51aa28a3e05caa3e
#
_cell.length_a   1.000
_cell.length_b   1.000
_cell.length_c   1.000
_cell.angle_alpha   90.00
_cell.angle_beta   90.00
_cell.angle_gamma   90.00
#
_symmetry.space_group_name_H-M   'P 1'
#
loop_
_entity.id
_entity.type
_entity.pdbx_description
1 polymer ?
#
loop_
_entity_poly.entity_id
_entity_poly.type
_entity_poly.pdbx_seq_one_letter_code
_entity_poly.pdbx_strand_id
1 'polypeptide(L)'
;MSKGESRAARRRSGIAAVIVLAIVSVFAVRLFDIQVVNADSLRADAEKHGNFTGSAVLPGVRGSIIDSEGTVLAVSSVAYDAALDPALIDGVTRIDDAGNKYVESWGRLAERIGAIIDMSGAEVEKVADDALAANADSRYVVLRKGLSTEQYRALADLDAPMLALSSEKTRTYPNGAVGGNLVGFLNVDEEPQEGYEQIENACLESTDGRLTYQRSGDGGVKIPGTTKEDPAPHDGGTLQLTIDSDLSWYLLQMLKEEVETQKAKAGSIMVVDVKTGEIKAAVDYPTLDPNDPAATDPEDRGALALRRQFEPGSTFKAITAATLLDVGAVTPLTEVQASGHEVFPNGAVVGDSFNHPVYNYTVAGALIDSSNVALSKLGELVPDRTRY
;
A
#
# COMPACT_ATOMS: atom_id res chain seq x y z
N MET A 1 -74.21 -57.22 7.29
CA MET A 1 -73.28 -56.39 8.18
C MET A 1 -74.16 -55.71 9.19
N SER A 2 -73.96 -55.93 10.48
CA SER A 2 -74.79 -55.35 11.53
C SER A 2 -74.48 -53.87 11.74
N LYS A 3 -75.52 -53.08 12.11
CA LYS A 3 -75.38 -51.64 12.44
C LYS A 3 -74.27 -51.33 13.48
N GLY A 4 -73.82 -52.30 14.23
CA GLY A 4 -72.77 -52.21 15.24
C GLY A 4 -71.38 -52.24 14.65
N GLU A 5 -71.13 -53.05 13.62
CA GLU A 5 -69.79 -53.13 12.96
C GLU A 5 -69.47 -51.87 12.17
N SER A 6 -70.44 -51.20 11.57
CA SER A 6 -70.24 -49.96 10.84
C SER A 6 -69.91 -48.76 11.79
N ARG A 7 -70.43 -48.78 13.03
CA ARG A 7 -70.10 -47.75 14.03
C ARG A 7 -68.71 -47.93 14.61
N ALA A 8 -68.27 -49.17 14.83
CA ALA A 8 -66.93 -49.50 15.28
C ALA A 8 -65.87 -49.14 14.21
N ALA A 9 -66.16 -49.45 12.94
CA ALA A 9 -65.28 -49.10 11.84
C ALA A 9 -65.14 -47.54 11.68
N ARG A 10 -66.23 -46.81 11.70
CA ARG A 10 -66.20 -45.32 11.66
C ARG A 10 -65.46 -44.72 12.83
N ARG A 11 -65.56 -45.27 14.03
CA ARG A 11 -64.80 -44.80 15.22
C ARG A 11 -63.32 -45.06 15.09
N ARG A 12 -62.92 -46.24 14.58
CA ARG A 12 -61.53 -46.57 14.29
C ARG A 12 -60.93 -45.65 13.19
N SER A 13 -61.68 -45.42 12.13
CA SER A 13 -61.26 -44.49 11.06
C SER A 13 -61.14 -43.05 11.54
N GLY A 14 -62.08 -42.60 12.41
CA GLY A 14 -61.99 -41.29 13.04
C GLY A 14 -60.80 -41.14 13.98
N ILE A 15 -60.48 -42.16 14.77
CA ILE A 15 -59.26 -42.13 15.63
C ILE A 15 -57.99 -42.10 14.74
N ALA A 16 -57.96 -42.94 13.71
CA ALA A 16 -56.83 -42.95 12.77
C ALA A 16 -56.65 -41.58 12.09
N ALA A 17 -57.72 -40.95 11.62
CA ALA A 17 -57.67 -39.63 11.03
C ALA A 17 -57.14 -38.55 12.01
N VAL A 18 -57.58 -38.60 13.29
CA VAL A 18 -57.09 -37.66 14.35
C VAL A 18 -55.57 -37.88 14.60
N ILE A 19 -55.14 -39.14 14.66
CA ILE A 19 -53.70 -39.45 14.81
C ILE A 19 -52.89 -38.92 13.62
N VAL A 20 -53.34 -39.16 12.41
CA VAL A 20 -52.65 -38.64 11.21
C VAL A 20 -52.61 -37.10 11.23
N LEU A 21 -53.73 -36.45 11.56
CA LEU A 21 -53.81 -34.99 11.65
C LEU A 21 -52.86 -34.42 12.72
N ALA A 22 -52.77 -35.10 13.90
CA ALA A 22 -51.86 -34.73 14.95
C ALA A 22 -50.38 -34.86 14.52
N ILE A 23 -50.05 -35.95 13.82
CA ILE A 23 -48.68 -36.13 13.26
C ILE A 23 -48.36 -35.04 12.23
N VAL A 24 -49.25 -34.79 11.31
CA VAL A 24 -49.07 -33.71 10.31
C VAL A 24 -48.93 -32.35 10.94
N SER A 25 -49.71 -32.05 11.99
CA SER A 25 -49.62 -30.81 12.74
C SER A 25 -48.26 -30.63 13.45
N VAL A 26 -47.73 -31.73 14.03
CA VAL A 26 -46.37 -31.70 14.64
C VAL A 26 -45.31 -31.46 13.58
N PHE A 27 -45.41 -32.08 12.42
CA PHE A 27 -44.50 -31.80 11.30
C PHE A 27 -44.62 -30.37 10.80
N ALA A 28 -45.80 -29.83 10.65
CA ALA A 28 -46.01 -28.45 10.21
C ALA A 28 -45.42 -27.42 11.23
N VAL A 29 -45.65 -27.63 12.51
CA VAL A 29 -45.05 -26.81 13.58
C VAL A 29 -43.52 -26.89 13.53
N ARG A 30 -42.97 -28.10 13.37
CA ARG A 30 -41.52 -28.30 13.30
C ARG A 30 -40.91 -27.66 12.06
N LEU A 31 -41.61 -27.75 10.93
CA LEU A 31 -41.19 -27.13 9.68
C LEU A 31 -41.18 -25.59 9.82
N PHE A 32 -42.23 -25.05 10.43
CA PHE A 32 -42.31 -23.61 10.73
C PHE A 32 -41.18 -23.17 11.67
N ASP A 33 -40.92 -23.94 12.73
CA ASP A 33 -39.82 -23.68 13.66
C ASP A 33 -38.45 -23.63 12.93
N ILE A 34 -38.16 -24.62 12.07
CA ILE A 34 -36.90 -24.71 11.31
C ILE A 34 -36.79 -23.62 10.24
N GLN A 35 -37.87 -23.31 9.53
CA GLN A 35 -37.83 -22.44 8.37
C GLN A 35 -38.07 -20.95 8.69
N VAL A 36 -38.71 -20.64 9.83
CA VAL A 36 -39.09 -19.26 10.17
C VAL A 36 -38.51 -18.83 11.52
N VAL A 37 -38.70 -19.61 12.59
CA VAL A 37 -38.33 -19.17 13.93
C VAL A 37 -36.81 -19.31 14.16
N ASN A 38 -36.24 -20.44 13.79
CA ASN A 38 -34.83 -20.76 14.01
C ASN A 38 -34.01 -20.77 12.70
N ALA A 39 -34.54 -20.24 11.60
CA ALA A 39 -33.89 -20.28 10.28
C ALA A 39 -32.48 -19.66 10.32
N ASP A 40 -32.35 -18.49 10.93
CA ASP A 40 -31.07 -17.77 10.98
C ASP A 40 -30.04 -18.45 11.89
N SER A 41 -30.47 -19.00 13.04
CA SER A 41 -29.57 -19.72 13.94
C SER A 41 -29.08 -21.05 13.35
N LEU A 42 -29.98 -21.79 12.68
CA LEU A 42 -29.63 -23.04 12.02
C LEU A 42 -28.74 -22.81 10.79
N ARG A 43 -28.95 -21.68 10.10
CA ARG A 43 -28.08 -21.24 8.99
C ARG A 43 -26.67 -20.88 9.52
N ALA A 44 -26.58 -20.11 10.60
CA ALA A 44 -25.31 -19.76 11.24
C ALA A 44 -24.57 -20.99 11.79
N ASP A 45 -25.30 -21.97 12.35
CA ASP A 45 -24.73 -23.24 12.80
C ASP A 45 -24.28 -24.14 11.63
N ALA A 46 -25.02 -24.18 10.54
CA ALA A 46 -24.61 -24.87 9.33
C ALA A 46 -23.36 -24.23 8.72
N GLU A 47 -23.25 -22.90 8.70
CA GLU A 47 -22.08 -22.16 8.24
C GLU A 47 -20.84 -22.40 9.12
N LYS A 48 -21.02 -22.56 10.45
CA LYS A 48 -19.93 -22.86 11.40
C LYS A 48 -19.43 -24.30 11.36
N HIS A 49 -20.31 -25.27 11.10
CA HIS A 49 -19.99 -26.69 11.21
C HIS A 49 -19.89 -27.41 9.87
N GLY A 50 -20.41 -26.80 8.80
CA GLY A 50 -20.29 -27.34 7.45
C GLY A 50 -19.32 -26.48 6.65
N ASN A 51 -18.38 -27.10 5.96
CA ASN A 51 -17.46 -26.46 5.02
C ASN A 51 -18.22 -26.01 3.75
N PHE A 52 -19.38 -25.33 3.93
CA PHE A 52 -20.31 -24.96 2.85
C PHE A 52 -19.96 -23.64 2.17
N THR A 53 -18.94 -22.93 2.67
CA THR A 53 -18.52 -21.64 2.11
C THR A 53 -17.05 -21.72 1.70
N GLY A 54 -16.79 -21.44 0.44
CA GLY A 54 -15.44 -21.18 -0.06
C GLY A 54 -15.16 -19.69 -0.06
N SER A 55 -13.91 -19.30 0.05
CA SER A 55 -13.49 -17.89 -0.07
C SER A 55 -12.16 -17.76 -0.77
N ALA A 56 -11.99 -16.66 -1.52
CA ALA A 56 -10.72 -16.21 -2.09
C ALA A 56 -10.51 -14.73 -1.74
N VAL A 57 -9.27 -14.33 -1.54
CA VAL A 57 -8.91 -12.92 -1.31
C VAL A 57 -8.89 -12.21 -2.65
N LEU A 58 -9.50 -11.02 -2.72
CA LEU A 58 -9.37 -10.08 -3.82
C LEU A 58 -8.49 -8.92 -3.33
N PRO A 59 -7.22 -8.86 -3.73
CA PRO A 59 -6.34 -7.81 -3.24
C PRO A 59 -6.76 -6.45 -3.77
N GLY A 60 -6.82 -5.46 -2.86
CA GLY A 60 -6.86 -4.05 -3.22
C GLY A 60 -5.47 -3.58 -3.65
N VAL A 61 -5.42 -2.56 -4.50
CA VAL A 61 -4.18 -1.98 -5.04
C VAL A 61 -3.81 -0.73 -4.23
N ARG A 62 -2.59 -0.68 -3.69
CA ARG A 62 -2.09 0.52 -2.99
C ARG A 62 -2.02 1.70 -3.95
N GLY A 63 -2.44 2.86 -3.51
CA GLY A 63 -2.53 4.09 -4.30
C GLY A 63 -1.20 4.57 -4.87
N SER A 64 -1.25 5.31 -5.95
CA SER A 64 -0.06 5.82 -6.63
C SER A 64 0.42 7.13 -6.03
N ILE A 65 1.73 7.39 -6.11
CA ILE A 65 2.33 8.70 -5.86
C ILE A 65 2.80 9.25 -7.20
N ILE A 66 2.38 10.46 -7.52
CA ILE A 66 2.71 11.14 -8.78
C ILE A 66 3.28 12.53 -8.51
N ASP A 67 4.04 13.06 -9.45
CA ASP A 67 4.56 14.42 -9.41
C ASP A 67 3.51 15.46 -9.84
N SER A 68 3.93 16.73 -9.98
CA SER A 68 3.04 17.83 -10.38
C SER A 68 2.47 17.71 -11.79
N GLU A 69 3.11 16.95 -12.67
CA GLU A 69 2.72 16.73 -14.06
C GLU A 69 2.05 15.38 -14.31
N GLY A 70 1.95 14.55 -13.27
CA GLY A 70 1.36 13.22 -13.34
C GLY A 70 2.38 12.10 -13.61
N THR A 71 3.68 12.41 -13.60
CA THR A 71 4.73 11.39 -13.70
C THR A 71 4.69 10.46 -12.49
N VAL A 72 4.68 9.16 -12.74
CA VAL A 72 4.55 8.16 -11.68
C VAL A 72 5.85 8.01 -10.90
N LEU A 73 5.79 8.30 -9.60
CA LEU A 73 6.91 8.13 -8.65
C LEU A 73 6.83 6.79 -7.91
N ALA A 74 5.62 6.35 -7.59
CA ALA A 74 5.35 5.05 -6.99
C ALA A 74 4.03 4.49 -7.49
N VAL A 75 4.02 3.21 -7.88
CA VAL A 75 2.84 2.49 -8.35
C VAL A 75 2.84 1.06 -7.86
N SER A 76 1.66 0.55 -7.50
CA SER A 76 1.48 -0.86 -7.17
C SER A 76 0.82 -1.60 -8.32
N SER A 77 1.21 -2.84 -8.49
CA SER A 77 0.54 -3.81 -9.33
C SER A 77 0.27 -5.08 -8.54
N VAL A 78 -0.75 -5.83 -8.96
CA VAL A 78 -1.02 -7.16 -8.43
C VAL A 78 -0.77 -8.15 -9.55
N ALA A 79 0.17 -9.05 -9.33
CA ALA A 79 0.39 -10.20 -10.18
C ALA A 79 -0.36 -11.40 -9.59
N TYR A 80 -1.06 -12.15 -10.43
CA TYR A 80 -1.74 -13.37 -10.01
C TYR A 80 -1.04 -14.56 -10.63
N ASP A 81 -0.83 -15.61 -9.84
CA ASP A 81 -0.21 -16.84 -10.27
C ASP A 81 -1.19 -18.01 -10.10
N ALA A 82 -1.17 -18.93 -11.06
CA ALA A 82 -1.87 -20.20 -10.97
C ALA A 82 -0.86 -21.36 -10.89
N ALA A 83 -1.10 -22.24 -9.94
CA ALA A 83 -0.37 -23.50 -9.79
C ALA A 83 -1.35 -24.66 -9.74
N LEU A 84 -0.85 -25.87 -9.97
CA LEU A 84 -1.59 -27.10 -9.81
C LEU A 84 -1.03 -27.90 -8.62
N ASP A 85 -1.94 -28.61 -7.94
CA ASP A 85 -1.60 -29.76 -7.11
C ASP A 85 -1.76 -31.03 -7.97
N PRO A 86 -0.66 -31.62 -8.49
CA PRO A 86 -0.74 -32.75 -9.38
C PRO A 86 -1.33 -34.02 -8.74
N ALA A 87 -1.32 -34.11 -7.43
CA ALA A 87 -1.91 -35.23 -6.70
C ALA A 87 -3.46 -35.18 -6.64
N LEU A 88 -4.07 -34.06 -7.07
CA LEU A 88 -5.52 -33.85 -7.08
C LEU A 88 -6.12 -33.79 -8.50
N ILE A 89 -5.39 -34.18 -9.53
CA ILE A 89 -5.81 -34.11 -10.95
C ILE A 89 -6.86 -35.13 -11.36
N ASP A 90 -7.69 -35.57 -10.44
CA ASP A 90 -8.86 -36.39 -10.74
C ASP A 90 -10.01 -35.55 -11.33
N GLY A 91 -11.05 -36.21 -11.79
CA GLY A 91 -12.25 -35.50 -12.24
C GLY A 91 -12.95 -34.75 -11.11
N VAL A 92 -13.59 -33.64 -11.45
CA VAL A 92 -14.34 -32.81 -10.51
C VAL A 92 -15.84 -33.12 -10.64
N THR A 93 -16.50 -33.39 -9.51
CA THR A 93 -17.95 -33.57 -9.49
C THR A 93 -18.66 -32.25 -9.72
N ARG A 94 -19.55 -32.19 -10.70
CA ARG A 94 -20.37 -31.04 -11.07
C ARG A 94 -21.86 -31.37 -10.95
N ILE A 95 -22.66 -30.32 -10.89
CA ILE A 95 -24.12 -30.38 -10.94
C ILE A 95 -24.56 -29.64 -12.19
N ASP A 96 -25.36 -30.27 -13.04
CA ASP A 96 -25.93 -29.64 -14.22
C ASP A 96 -27.16 -28.77 -13.88
N ASP A 97 -27.66 -28.00 -14.84
CA ASP A 97 -28.82 -27.11 -14.66
C ASP A 97 -30.12 -27.90 -14.30
N ALA A 98 -30.16 -29.20 -14.54
CA ALA A 98 -31.25 -30.08 -14.16
C ALA A 98 -31.07 -30.69 -12.75
N GLY A 99 -29.95 -30.38 -12.06
CA GLY A 99 -29.64 -30.90 -10.72
C GLY A 99 -28.97 -32.28 -10.69
N ASN A 100 -28.55 -32.83 -11.85
CA ASN A 100 -27.89 -34.12 -11.91
C ASN A 100 -26.37 -33.96 -11.66
N LYS A 101 -25.80 -34.88 -10.86
CA LYS A 101 -24.36 -34.96 -10.65
C LYS A 101 -23.67 -35.65 -11.84
N TYR A 102 -22.59 -35.05 -12.32
CA TYR A 102 -21.68 -35.66 -13.29
C TYR A 102 -20.22 -35.40 -12.91
N VAL A 103 -19.31 -36.21 -13.42
CA VAL A 103 -17.86 -35.99 -13.22
C VAL A 103 -17.29 -35.34 -14.47
N GLU A 104 -16.78 -34.11 -14.32
CA GLU A 104 -15.99 -33.46 -15.35
C GLU A 104 -14.58 -34.07 -15.32
N SER A 105 -14.15 -34.66 -16.43
CA SER A 105 -12.82 -35.28 -16.52
C SER A 105 -11.70 -34.28 -16.47
N TRP A 106 -10.52 -34.73 -16.03
CA TRP A 106 -9.31 -33.88 -16.00
C TRP A 106 -9.01 -33.22 -17.36
N GLY A 107 -9.03 -34.01 -18.47
CA GLY A 107 -8.76 -33.45 -19.80
C GLY A 107 -9.69 -32.29 -20.17
N ARG A 108 -11.00 -32.41 -19.84
CA ARG A 108 -11.97 -31.36 -20.11
C ARG A 108 -11.74 -30.12 -19.22
N LEU A 109 -11.32 -30.33 -17.99
CA LEU A 109 -10.97 -29.26 -17.09
C LEU A 109 -9.68 -28.58 -17.54
N ALA A 110 -8.69 -29.34 -17.99
CA ALA A 110 -7.43 -28.80 -18.55
C ALA A 110 -7.67 -27.93 -19.79
N GLU A 111 -8.62 -28.34 -20.67
CA GLU A 111 -9.04 -27.49 -21.80
C GLU A 111 -9.63 -26.14 -21.33
N ARG A 112 -10.49 -26.17 -20.30
CA ARG A 112 -11.10 -24.94 -19.75
C ARG A 112 -10.08 -24.04 -19.06
N ILE A 113 -9.19 -24.63 -18.27
CA ILE A 113 -8.09 -23.92 -17.62
C ILE A 113 -7.21 -23.26 -18.70
N GLY A 114 -6.80 -24.08 -19.69
CA GLY A 114 -5.94 -23.60 -20.78
C GLY A 114 -6.55 -22.45 -21.56
N ALA A 115 -7.85 -22.51 -21.88
CA ALA A 115 -8.56 -21.42 -22.56
C ALA A 115 -8.56 -20.09 -21.78
N ILE A 116 -8.50 -20.13 -20.46
CA ILE A 116 -8.44 -18.93 -19.61
C ILE A 116 -7.03 -18.33 -19.58
N ILE A 117 -5.98 -19.17 -19.59
CA ILE A 117 -4.60 -18.76 -19.39
C ILE A 117 -3.75 -18.74 -20.67
N ASP A 118 -4.40 -18.79 -21.83
CA ASP A 118 -3.76 -18.81 -23.15
C ASP A 118 -2.79 -20.01 -23.33
N MET A 119 -3.23 -21.21 -22.92
CA MET A 119 -2.56 -22.48 -23.13
C MET A 119 -3.53 -23.49 -23.77
N SER A 120 -3.00 -24.49 -24.44
CA SER A 120 -3.82 -25.64 -24.83
C SER A 120 -4.07 -26.58 -23.65
N GLY A 121 -5.19 -27.35 -23.67
CA GLY A 121 -5.45 -28.35 -22.63
C GLY A 121 -4.31 -29.37 -22.52
N ALA A 122 -3.73 -29.78 -23.65
CA ALA A 122 -2.59 -30.71 -23.69
C ALA A 122 -1.32 -30.14 -23.03
N GLU A 123 -1.08 -28.85 -23.12
CA GLU A 123 0.03 -28.19 -22.40
C GLU A 123 -0.21 -28.18 -20.89
N VAL A 124 -1.46 -27.94 -20.46
CA VAL A 124 -1.85 -27.98 -19.05
C VAL A 124 -1.68 -29.38 -18.48
N GLU A 125 -2.14 -30.42 -19.20
CA GLU A 125 -1.96 -31.83 -18.83
C GLU A 125 -0.47 -32.18 -18.72
N LYS A 126 0.32 -31.76 -19.73
CA LYS A 126 1.76 -32.02 -19.75
C LYS A 126 2.51 -31.41 -18.54
N VAL A 127 2.15 -30.22 -18.07
CA VAL A 127 2.75 -29.62 -16.89
C VAL A 127 2.54 -30.48 -15.64
N ALA A 128 1.33 -31.05 -15.49
CA ALA A 128 1.02 -31.92 -14.37
C ALA A 128 1.76 -33.28 -14.49
N ASP A 129 1.77 -33.88 -15.69
CA ASP A 129 2.45 -35.15 -15.95
C ASP A 129 3.96 -35.06 -15.76
N ASP A 130 4.58 -33.99 -16.27
CA ASP A 130 6.03 -33.75 -16.11
C ASP A 130 6.38 -33.58 -14.62
N ALA A 131 5.56 -32.91 -13.83
CA ALA A 131 5.78 -32.74 -12.39
C ALA A 131 5.69 -34.10 -11.65
N LEU A 132 4.71 -34.94 -11.96
CA LEU A 132 4.57 -36.28 -11.37
C LEU A 132 5.67 -37.22 -11.84
N ALA A 133 6.14 -37.08 -13.08
CA ALA A 133 7.27 -37.86 -13.59
C ALA A 133 8.59 -37.52 -12.91
N ALA A 134 8.78 -36.22 -12.56
CA ALA A 134 9.93 -35.76 -11.81
C ALA A 134 9.88 -36.12 -10.32
N ASN A 135 8.70 -36.07 -9.72
CA ASN A 135 8.43 -36.46 -8.33
C ASN A 135 6.98 -36.93 -8.20
N ALA A 136 6.81 -38.23 -7.94
CA ALA A 136 5.48 -38.83 -7.81
C ALA A 136 4.64 -38.28 -6.64
N ASP A 137 5.28 -37.66 -5.66
CA ASP A 137 4.65 -36.98 -4.51
C ASP A 137 4.50 -35.47 -4.71
N SER A 138 4.65 -34.96 -5.93
CA SER A 138 4.53 -33.54 -6.23
C SER A 138 3.13 -33.01 -5.86
N ARG A 139 3.12 -31.95 -5.04
CA ARG A 139 1.88 -31.29 -4.59
C ARG A 139 1.77 -29.85 -5.09
N TYR A 140 2.76 -29.37 -5.83
CA TYR A 140 2.78 -28.02 -6.34
C TYR A 140 3.60 -27.92 -7.63
N VAL A 141 3.00 -27.41 -8.68
CA VAL A 141 3.69 -27.02 -9.92
C VAL A 141 3.08 -25.73 -10.45
N VAL A 142 3.93 -24.76 -10.77
CA VAL A 142 3.47 -23.49 -11.36
C VAL A 142 2.95 -23.75 -12.77
N LEU A 143 1.73 -23.31 -13.03
CA LEU A 143 1.08 -23.42 -14.33
C LEU A 143 1.29 -22.14 -15.15
N ARG A 144 0.98 -20.99 -14.58
CA ARG A 144 1.14 -19.68 -15.22
C ARG A 144 1.37 -18.60 -14.17
N LYS A 145 2.30 -17.67 -14.48
CA LYS A 145 2.54 -16.45 -13.69
C LYS A 145 2.04 -15.22 -14.43
N GLY A 146 1.72 -14.16 -13.66
CA GLY A 146 1.36 -12.87 -14.21
C GLY A 146 -0.01 -12.85 -14.90
N LEU A 147 -0.97 -13.55 -14.35
CA LEU A 147 -2.36 -13.54 -14.84
C LEU A 147 -3.02 -12.18 -14.59
N SER A 148 -3.94 -11.80 -15.49
CA SER A 148 -4.82 -10.65 -15.25
C SER A 148 -5.85 -10.95 -14.16
N THR A 149 -6.43 -9.90 -13.58
CA THR A 149 -7.54 -10.03 -12.61
C THR A 149 -8.73 -10.81 -13.18
N GLU A 150 -9.00 -10.64 -14.47
CA GLU A 150 -10.07 -11.36 -15.17
C GLU A 150 -9.77 -12.85 -15.28
N GLN A 151 -8.53 -13.21 -15.67
CA GLN A 151 -8.08 -14.59 -15.74
C GLN A 151 -8.12 -15.26 -14.36
N TYR A 152 -7.64 -14.56 -13.32
CA TYR A 152 -7.69 -15.03 -11.93
C TYR A 152 -9.13 -15.33 -11.48
N ARG A 153 -10.05 -14.38 -11.71
CA ARG A 153 -11.47 -14.56 -11.39
C ARG A 153 -12.08 -15.74 -12.15
N ALA A 154 -11.80 -15.83 -13.44
CA ALA A 154 -12.30 -16.93 -14.27
C ALA A 154 -11.77 -18.30 -13.79
N LEU A 155 -10.50 -18.39 -13.38
CA LEU A 155 -9.94 -19.61 -12.78
C LEU A 155 -10.57 -19.94 -11.42
N ALA A 156 -10.76 -18.92 -10.58
CA ALA A 156 -11.42 -19.07 -9.27
C ALA A 156 -12.88 -19.58 -9.45
N ASP A 157 -13.56 -19.13 -10.50
CA ASP A 157 -14.91 -19.59 -10.84
C ASP A 157 -14.98 -21.03 -11.34
N LEU A 158 -13.85 -21.61 -11.77
CA LEU A 158 -13.82 -23.03 -12.12
C LEU A 158 -14.04 -23.94 -10.90
N ASP A 159 -13.79 -23.46 -9.68
CA ASP A 159 -13.87 -24.24 -8.43
C ASP A 159 -13.21 -25.62 -8.60
N ALA A 160 -11.95 -25.61 -9.01
CA ALA A 160 -11.17 -26.81 -9.27
C ALA A 160 -10.21 -27.05 -8.10
N PRO A 161 -10.40 -28.14 -7.31
CA PRO A 161 -9.62 -28.37 -6.09
C PRO A 161 -8.10 -28.47 -6.29
N MET A 162 -7.67 -28.83 -7.51
CA MET A 162 -6.26 -28.89 -7.89
C MET A 162 -5.65 -27.54 -8.22
N LEU A 163 -6.44 -26.48 -8.42
CA LEU A 163 -5.93 -25.14 -8.67
C LEU A 163 -5.58 -24.43 -7.36
N ALA A 164 -4.32 -24.06 -7.23
CA ALA A 164 -3.82 -23.14 -6.22
C ALA A 164 -3.59 -21.77 -6.86
N LEU A 165 -4.43 -20.80 -6.49
CA LEU A 165 -4.35 -19.44 -6.98
C LEU A 165 -3.71 -18.57 -5.90
N SER A 166 -2.71 -17.79 -6.27
CA SER A 166 -2.04 -16.83 -5.40
C SER A 166 -2.00 -15.46 -6.04
N SER A 167 -1.86 -14.43 -5.21
CA SER A 167 -1.65 -13.06 -5.64
C SER A 167 -0.41 -12.51 -4.96
N GLU A 168 0.40 -11.79 -5.71
CA GLU A 168 1.58 -11.09 -5.23
C GLU A 168 1.43 -9.62 -5.54
N LYS A 169 1.47 -8.80 -4.52
CA LYS A 169 1.48 -7.34 -4.66
C LYS A 169 2.92 -6.90 -4.88
N THR A 170 3.13 -6.00 -5.82
CA THR A 170 4.45 -5.45 -6.10
C THR A 170 4.36 -3.94 -6.11
N ARG A 171 5.21 -3.28 -5.31
CA ARG A 171 5.41 -1.83 -5.34
C ARG A 171 6.62 -1.51 -6.20
N THR A 172 6.46 -0.60 -7.15
CA THR A 172 7.53 -0.20 -8.07
C THR A 172 7.70 1.31 -8.01
N TYR A 173 8.94 1.75 -8.07
CA TYR A 173 9.34 3.16 -8.07
C TYR A 173 10.06 3.47 -9.38
N PRO A 174 9.34 3.83 -10.46
CA PRO A 174 9.91 3.93 -11.81
C PRO A 174 11.04 4.94 -11.93
N ASN A 175 11.02 6.02 -11.13
CA ASN A 175 12.04 7.06 -11.12
C ASN A 175 13.23 6.74 -10.20
N GLY A 176 13.24 5.58 -9.55
CA GLY A 176 14.33 5.14 -8.68
C GLY A 176 14.72 6.21 -7.65
N ALA A 177 15.97 6.62 -7.67
CA ALA A 177 16.53 7.60 -6.74
C ALA A 177 15.98 9.04 -6.90
N VAL A 178 15.29 9.35 -8.01
CA VAL A 178 14.72 10.69 -8.22
C VAL A 178 13.48 10.87 -7.34
N GLY A 179 13.58 11.74 -6.35
CA GLY A 179 12.54 11.95 -5.35
C GLY A 179 12.43 10.81 -4.31
N GLY A 180 13.31 9.80 -4.36
CA GLY A 180 13.24 8.62 -3.53
C GLY A 180 13.23 8.91 -2.02
N ASN A 181 14.02 9.89 -1.56
CA ASN A 181 14.02 10.33 -0.17
C ASN A 181 12.69 10.95 0.28
N LEU A 182 11.95 11.59 -0.62
CA LEU A 182 10.62 12.13 -0.34
C LEU A 182 9.55 11.03 -0.39
N VAL A 183 9.60 10.20 -1.42
CA VAL A 183 8.62 9.12 -1.63
C VAL A 183 8.71 8.09 -0.50
N GLY A 184 9.93 7.65 -0.15
CA GLY A 184 10.13 6.57 0.81
C GLY A 184 9.95 5.19 0.16
N PHE A 185 9.80 4.15 0.98
CA PHE A 185 9.69 2.77 0.50
C PHE A 185 8.84 1.91 1.43
N LEU A 186 8.44 0.74 0.93
CA LEU A 186 7.85 -0.34 1.71
C LEU A 186 8.89 -1.41 2.02
N ASN A 187 8.78 -2.06 3.19
CA ASN A 187 9.56 -3.26 3.48
C ASN A 187 8.98 -4.49 2.75
N VAL A 188 9.58 -5.65 2.98
CA VAL A 188 9.16 -6.92 2.37
C VAL A 188 7.76 -7.39 2.82
N ASP A 189 7.27 -6.87 3.94
CA ASP A 189 5.93 -7.13 4.48
C ASP A 189 4.91 -6.07 4.04
N GLU A 190 5.25 -5.25 3.03
CA GLU A 190 4.45 -4.14 2.51
C GLU A 190 4.18 -3.01 3.53
N GLU A 191 4.92 -2.94 4.62
CA GLU A 191 4.80 -1.88 5.61
C GLU A 191 5.60 -0.64 5.20
N PRO A 192 5.01 0.56 5.28
CA PRO A 192 5.69 1.80 4.93
C PRO A 192 6.76 2.17 5.96
N GLN A 193 7.95 2.49 5.49
CA GLN A 193 9.12 2.75 6.35
C GLN A 193 9.52 4.22 6.42
N GLU A 194 9.45 4.95 5.32
CA GLU A 194 9.96 6.32 5.21
C GLU A 194 9.10 7.15 4.25
N GLY A 195 9.28 8.46 4.27
CA GLY A 195 8.75 9.41 3.29
C GLY A 195 7.22 9.47 3.26
N TYR A 196 6.69 9.85 2.10
CA TYR A 196 5.24 9.94 1.89
C TYR A 196 4.55 8.58 1.91
N GLU A 197 5.25 7.50 1.62
CA GLU A 197 4.71 6.15 1.84
C GLU A 197 4.24 5.96 3.28
N GLN A 198 5.00 6.49 4.25
CA GLN A 198 4.68 6.39 5.67
C GLN A 198 3.71 7.49 6.12
N ILE A 199 4.00 8.75 5.74
CA ILE A 199 3.25 9.91 6.22
C ILE A 199 1.80 9.88 5.74
N GLU A 200 1.60 9.52 4.46
CA GLU A 200 0.29 9.49 3.80
C GLU A 200 -0.25 8.06 3.65
N ASN A 201 0.19 7.14 4.52
CA ASN A 201 -0.26 5.75 4.45
C ASN A 201 -1.78 5.62 4.48
N ALA A 202 -2.47 6.43 5.28
CA ALA A 202 -3.92 6.41 5.38
C ALA A 202 -4.64 6.74 4.05
N CYS A 203 -3.99 7.54 3.17
CA CYS A 203 -4.49 7.82 1.82
C CYS A 203 -4.13 6.70 0.84
N LEU A 204 -2.91 6.17 0.95
CA LEU A 204 -2.34 5.21 -0.01
C LEU A 204 -2.76 3.77 0.24
N GLU A 205 -3.11 3.43 1.48
CA GLU A 205 -3.44 2.06 1.88
C GLU A 205 -4.68 1.55 1.15
N SER A 206 -4.61 0.29 0.70
CA SER A 206 -5.75 -0.44 0.13
C SER A 206 -6.31 -1.42 1.14
N THR A 207 -7.58 -1.79 0.97
CA THR A 207 -8.18 -2.87 1.73
C THR A 207 -8.57 -4.01 0.81
N ASP A 208 -8.18 -5.23 1.21
CA ASP A 208 -8.51 -6.42 0.46
C ASP A 208 -9.99 -6.75 0.57
N GLY A 209 -10.57 -7.14 -0.54
CA GLY A 209 -11.89 -7.72 -0.62
C GLY A 209 -11.87 -9.23 -0.44
N ARG A 210 -13.04 -9.81 -0.38
CA ARG A 210 -13.23 -11.26 -0.30
C ARG A 210 -14.27 -11.72 -1.29
N LEU A 211 -13.91 -12.73 -2.07
CA LEU A 211 -14.84 -13.49 -2.87
C LEU A 211 -15.36 -14.65 -2.04
N THR A 212 -16.67 -14.73 -1.82
CA THR A 212 -17.31 -15.84 -1.10
C THR A 212 -18.28 -16.57 -2.03
N TYR A 213 -18.41 -17.86 -1.83
CA TYR A 213 -19.35 -18.69 -2.59
C TYR A 213 -19.81 -19.89 -1.75
N GLN A 214 -20.98 -20.43 -2.07
CA GLN A 214 -21.50 -21.62 -1.40
C GLN A 214 -21.02 -22.89 -2.09
N ARG A 215 -20.84 -23.94 -1.28
CA ARG A 215 -20.52 -25.31 -1.72
C ARG A 215 -21.63 -26.27 -1.34
N SER A 216 -21.76 -27.37 -2.07
CA SER A 216 -22.70 -28.45 -1.71
C SER A 216 -22.28 -29.16 -0.42
N GLY A 217 -23.25 -29.68 0.34
CA GLY A 217 -23.05 -30.29 1.66
C GLY A 217 -22.21 -31.55 1.71
N ASP A 218 -21.86 -32.14 0.59
CA ASP A 218 -20.96 -33.28 0.43
C ASP A 218 -19.52 -32.89 0.10
N GLY A 219 -19.21 -31.62 0.26
CA GLY A 219 -17.83 -31.15 0.45
C GLY A 219 -17.11 -30.68 -0.77
N GLY A 220 -17.74 -30.34 -1.86
CA GLY A 220 -16.86 -30.00 -2.95
C GLY A 220 -17.38 -29.11 -4.06
N VAL A 221 -18.63 -29.15 -4.40
CA VAL A 221 -19.10 -28.45 -5.60
C VAL A 221 -19.57 -27.06 -5.30
N LYS A 222 -18.94 -26.05 -5.92
CA LYS A 222 -19.40 -24.66 -5.90
C LYS A 222 -20.81 -24.58 -6.51
N ILE A 223 -21.72 -23.90 -5.80
CA ILE A 223 -23.08 -23.70 -6.28
C ILE A 223 -23.08 -22.50 -7.25
N PRO A 224 -23.45 -22.71 -8.53
CA PRO A 224 -23.48 -21.63 -9.51
C PRO A 224 -24.36 -20.47 -9.06
N GLY A 225 -23.93 -19.22 -9.34
CA GLY A 225 -24.67 -18.01 -8.99
C GLY A 225 -24.61 -17.60 -7.52
N THR A 226 -23.84 -18.30 -6.67
CA THR A 226 -23.69 -17.95 -5.25
C THR A 226 -22.44 -17.12 -4.94
N THR A 227 -21.59 -16.87 -5.94
CA THR A 227 -20.40 -16.03 -5.79
C THR A 227 -20.79 -14.60 -5.49
N LYS A 228 -20.20 -14.03 -4.43
CA LYS A 228 -20.35 -12.64 -4.01
C LYS A 228 -19.00 -12.07 -3.64
N GLU A 229 -18.78 -10.80 -3.98
CA GLU A 229 -17.70 -10.00 -3.42
C GLU A 229 -18.24 -9.38 -2.13
N ASP A 230 -17.68 -9.76 -0.98
CA ASP A 230 -18.13 -9.25 0.33
C ASP A 230 -17.04 -9.41 1.40
N PRO A 231 -16.38 -8.31 1.79
CA PRO A 231 -16.46 -6.97 1.18
C PRO A 231 -15.78 -6.90 -0.20
N ALA A 232 -16.15 -5.90 -0.99
CA ALA A 232 -15.42 -5.55 -2.21
C ALA A 232 -14.03 -4.98 -1.84
N PRO A 233 -12.99 -5.17 -2.67
CA PRO A 233 -11.71 -4.52 -2.45
C PRO A 233 -11.83 -3.00 -2.64
N HIS A 234 -11.05 -2.26 -1.87
CA HIS A 234 -10.90 -0.81 -2.03
C HIS A 234 -9.44 -0.48 -2.34
N ASP A 235 -9.23 0.16 -3.46
CA ASP A 235 -7.91 0.66 -3.84
C ASP A 235 -7.57 1.92 -3.04
N GLY A 236 -6.27 2.15 -2.82
CA GLY A 236 -5.77 3.37 -2.20
C GLY A 236 -5.93 4.59 -3.11
N GLY A 237 -5.93 5.78 -2.50
CA GLY A 237 -6.01 7.05 -3.20
C GLY A 237 -4.71 7.44 -3.92
N THR A 238 -4.79 8.31 -4.91
CA THR A 238 -3.61 8.87 -5.57
C THR A 238 -3.13 10.11 -4.82
N LEU A 239 -1.84 10.14 -4.47
CA LEU A 239 -1.16 11.29 -3.87
C LEU A 239 -0.41 12.04 -4.97
N GLN A 240 -0.80 13.28 -5.23
CA GLN A 240 -0.07 14.17 -6.14
C GLN A 240 0.82 15.12 -5.34
N LEU A 241 2.12 15.11 -5.63
CA LEU A 241 3.11 16.01 -5.05
C LEU A 241 3.28 17.27 -5.91
N THR A 242 3.84 18.32 -5.32
CA THR A 242 4.14 19.56 -6.03
C THR A 242 5.49 19.55 -6.74
N ILE A 243 6.28 18.49 -6.53
CA ILE A 243 7.62 18.36 -7.13
C ILE A 243 7.52 18.10 -8.63
N ASP A 244 8.56 18.55 -9.33
CA ASP A 244 8.85 18.32 -10.74
C ASP A 244 9.99 17.30 -10.81
N SER A 245 9.72 16.15 -11.42
CA SER A 245 10.66 15.04 -11.50
C SER A 245 11.83 15.32 -12.40
N ASP A 246 11.64 16.05 -13.52
CA ASP A 246 12.69 16.41 -14.46
C ASP A 246 13.66 17.40 -13.81
N LEU A 247 13.12 18.41 -13.14
CA LEU A 247 13.92 19.35 -12.34
C LEU A 247 14.69 18.61 -11.26
N SER A 248 14.02 17.73 -10.54
CA SER A 248 14.63 16.94 -9.45
C SER A 248 15.76 16.04 -9.97
N TRP A 249 15.57 15.40 -11.13
CA TRP A 249 16.62 14.62 -11.76
C TRP A 249 17.85 15.46 -12.11
N TYR A 250 17.64 16.62 -12.75
CA TYR A 250 18.72 17.53 -13.12
C TYR A 250 19.51 18.03 -11.90
N LEU A 251 18.80 18.46 -10.85
CA LEU A 251 19.40 18.93 -9.61
C LEU A 251 20.16 17.82 -8.87
N LEU A 252 19.67 16.58 -8.91
CA LEU A 252 20.35 15.44 -8.32
C LEU A 252 21.71 15.18 -8.97
N GLN A 253 21.81 15.29 -10.32
CA GLN A 253 23.09 15.13 -11.01
C GLN A 253 24.08 16.22 -10.60
N MET A 254 23.62 17.48 -10.57
CA MET A 254 24.47 18.61 -10.13
C MET A 254 24.91 18.47 -8.67
N LEU A 255 23.99 18.08 -7.79
CA LEU A 255 24.30 17.92 -6.37
C LEU A 255 25.33 16.81 -6.15
N LYS A 256 25.15 15.69 -6.83
CA LYS A 256 26.11 14.57 -6.78
C LYS A 256 27.51 15.02 -7.18
N GLU A 257 27.65 15.67 -8.34
CA GLU A 257 28.92 16.17 -8.83
C GLU A 257 29.58 17.13 -7.83
N GLU A 258 28.79 18.05 -7.25
CA GLU A 258 29.31 19.03 -6.29
C GLU A 258 29.76 18.36 -4.98
N VAL A 259 28.97 17.47 -4.41
CA VAL A 259 29.29 16.74 -3.18
C VAL A 259 30.59 15.92 -3.36
N GLU A 260 30.71 15.22 -4.50
CA GLU A 260 31.92 14.44 -4.82
C GLU A 260 33.14 15.33 -5.05
N THR A 261 33.00 16.44 -5.76
CA THR A 261 34.09 17.40 -6.05
C THR A 261 34.59 18.07 -4.77
N GLN A 262 33.69 18.51 -3.90
CA GLN A 262 34.03 19.15 -2.65
C GLN A 262 34.41 18.14 -1.56
N LYS A 263 34.27 16.83 -1.83
CA LYS A 263 34.49 15.76 -0.83
C LYS A 263 33.62 15.98 0.42
N ALA A 264 32.43 16.53 0.22
CA ALA A 264 31.46 16.71 1.29
C ALA A 264 30.84 15.35 1.67
N LYS A 265 30.34 15.23 2.89
CA LYS A 265 29.66 14.02 3.36
C LYS A 265 28.27 13.88 2.76
N ALA A 266 27.58 14.98 2.56
CA ALA A 266 26.24 15.05 2.03
C ALA A 266 25.95 16.46 1.53
N GLY A 267 24.88 16.58 0.74
CA GLY A 267 24.32 17.85 0.30
C GLY A 267 22.83 17.73 0.06
N SER A 268 22.15 18.87 0.05
CA SER A 268 20.71 18.96 -0.24
C SER A 268 20.42 20.20 -1.07
N ILE A 269 19.46 20.10 -1.99
CA ILE A 269 18.93 21.23 -2.74
C ILE A 269 17.41 21.25 -2.58
N MET A 270 16.87 22.42 -2.25
CA MET A 270 15.43 22.67 -2.19
C MET A 270 15.07 23.85 -3.07
N VAL A 271 14.09 23.69 -3.94
CA VAL A 271 13.52 24.72 -4.79
C VAL A 271 12.09 24.99 -4.38
N VAL A 272 11.80 26.23 -3.99
CA VAL A 272 10.48 26.63 -3.52
C VAL A 272 9.96 27.78 -4.35
N ASP A 273 8.72 27.70 -4.81
CA ASP A 273 8.02 28.82 -5.43
C ASP A 273 7.70 29.87 -4.37
N VAL A 274 8.28 31.06 -4.52
CA VAL A 274 8.14 32.14 -3.52
C VAL A 274 6.74 32.74 -3.43
N LYS A 275 5.86 32.48 -4.40
CA LYS A 275 4.48 33.01 -4.41
C LYS A 275 3.51 32.04 -3.78
N THR A 276 3.67 30.73 -4.05
CA THR A 276 2.74 29.70 -3.59
C THR A 276 3.24 28.96 -2.35
N GLY A 277 4.56 28.94 -2.13
CA GLY A 277 5.21 28.12 -1.10
C GLY A 277 5.38 26.65 -1.51
N GLU A 278 5.00 26.29 -2.73
CA GLU A 278 5.15 24.91 -3.22
C GLU A 278 6.61 24.52 -3.36
N ILE A 279 6.96 23.34 -2.86
CA ILE A 279 8.29 22.75 -3.08
C ILE A 279 8.28 22.10 -4.47
N LYS A 280 9.08 22.67 -5.38
CA LYS A 280 9.23 22.19 -6.76
C LYS A 280 10.29 21.10 -6.89
N ALA A 281 11.29 21.11 -6.02
CA ALA A 281 12.27 20.05 -5.88
C ALA A 281 12.83 20.02 -4.46
N ALA A 282 13.08 18.82 -3.95
CA ALA A 282 13.86 18.58 -2.74
C ALA A 282 14.68 17.34 -2.98
N VAL A 283 15.97 17.51 -3.20
CA VAL A 283 16.90 16.44 -3.56
C VAL A 283 18.03 16.35 -2.56
N ASP A 284 18.43 15.15 -2.24
CA ASP A 284 19.46 14.83 -1.28
C ASP A 284 20.53 13.94 -1.92
N TYR A 285 21.77 14.08 -1.49
CA TYR A 285 22.87 13.18 -1.81
C TYR A 285 23.73 12.92 -0.58
N PRO A 286 24.00 11.67 -0.16
CA PRO A 286 23.55 10.42 -0.79
C PRO A 286 22.03 10.32 -0.90
N THR A 287 21.54 9.62 -1.91
CA THR A 287 20.11 9.51 -2.21
C THR A 287 19.61 8.09 -1.98
N LEU A 288 18.32 7.95 -1.70
CA LEU A 288 17.63 6.69 -1.56
C LEU A 288 17.07 6.23 -2.92
N ASP A 289 17.39 5.02 -3.36
CA ASP A 289 16.57 4.31 -4.35
C ASP A 289 15.56 3.42 -3.61
N PRO A 290 14.27 3.73 -3.68
CA PRO A 290 13.24 2.93 -3.02
C PRO A 290 13.14 1.48 -3.51
N ASN A 291 13.66 1.16 -4.71
CA ASN A 291 13.72 -0.21 -5.21
C ASN A 291 14.86 -1.03 -4.57
N ASP A 292 15.89 -0.37 -4.03
CA ASP A 292 17.00 -0.99 -3.31
C ASP A 292 17.38 -0.16 -2.07
N PRO A 293 16.53 -0.09 -1.05
CA PRO A 293 16.78 0.72 0.13
C PRO A 293 17.96 0.22 0.96
N ALA A 294 18.40 -1.03 0.76
CA ALA A 294 19.53 -1.59 1.47
C ALA A 294 20.88 -1.00 1.01
N ALA A 295 20.94 -0.47 -0.21
CA ALA A 295 22.13 0.19 -0.74
C ALA A 295 22.41 1.56 -0.10
N THR A 296 21.45 2.15 0.62
CA THR A 296 21.59 3.45 1.29
C THR A 296 21.67 3.26 2.80
N ASP A 297 22.62 3.94 3.45
CA ASP A 297 22.72 3.90 4.91
C ASP A 297 21.43 4.41 5.57
N PRO A 298 20.98 3.81 6.68
CA PRO A 298 19.71 4.19 7.32
C PRO A 298 19.61 5.68 7.69
N GLU A 299 20.73 6.32 8.04
CA GLU A 299 20.75 7.75 8.38
C GLU A 299 20.52 8.67 7.16
N ASP A 300 20.71 8.16 5.95
CA ASP A 300 20.59 8.89 4.69
C ASP A 300 19.28 8.59 3.93
N ARG A 301 18.38 7.72 4.45
CA ARG A 301 17.19 7.28 3.73
C ARG A 301 16.06 8.27 3.70
N GLY A 302 15.87 9.16 4.59
CA GLY A 302 14.72 10.08 4.58
C GLY A 302 14.99 11.39 3.83
N ALA A 303 14.02 12.29 3.82
CA ALA A 303 14.14 13.62 3.23
C ALA A 303 15.07 14.50 4.06
N LEU A 304 16.37 14.41 3.80
CA LEU A 304 17.42 15.05 4.59
C LEU A 304 17.34 16.57 4.49
N ALA A 305 16.96 17.13 3.35
CA ALA A 305 16.71 18.56 3.16
C ALA A 305 15.71 19.14 4.18
N LEU A 306 14.81 18.30 4.72
CA LEU A 306 13.77 18.72 5.66
C LEU A 306 14.13 18.38 7.13
N ARG A 307 14.98 17.39 7.38
CA ARG A 307 15.22 16.87 8.74
C ARG A 307 16.67 17.00 9.25
N ARG A 308 17.64 17.13 8.34
CA ARG A 308 19.06 17.19 8.76
C ARG A 308 19.39 18.53 9.37
N GLN A 309 19.98 18.50 10.55
CA GLN A 309 20.54 19.70 11.17
C GLN A 309 21.90 20.02 10.58
N PHE A 310 22.14 21.29 10.29
CA PHE A 310 23.41 21.79 9.76
C PHE A 310 23.69 23.19 10.29
N GLU A 311 24.96 23.60 10.24
CA GLU A 311 25.37 24.97 10.56
C GLU A 311 25.15 25.87 9.34
N PRO A 312 24.18 26.80 9.38
CA PRO A 312 23.81 27.62 8.21
C PRO A 312 24.91 28.61 7.80
N GLY A 313 25.87 28.84 8.67
CA GLY A 313 26.98 29.75 8.40
C GLY A 313 26.51 31.17 8.10
N SER A 314 27.31 31.91 7.24
CA SER A 314 27.02 33.33 6.92
C SER A 314 25.67 33.57 6.22
N THR A 315 25.00 32.49 5.69
CA THR A 315 23.66 32.62 5.12
C THR A 315 22.65 33.11 6.16
N PHE A 316 22.84 32.75 7.43
CA PHE A 316 22.00 33.23 8.54
C PHE A 316 22.10 34.73 8.80
N LYS A 317 23.14 35.40 8.33
CA LYS A 317 23.32 36.85 8.48
C LYS A 317 22.24 37.67 7.76
N ALA A 318 21.68 37.13 6.68
CA ALA A 318 20.55 37.73 5.99
C ALA A 318 19.31 37.81 6.92
N ILE A 319 19.05 36.73 7.69
CA ILE A 319 17.98 36.71 8.69
C ILE A 319 18.27 37.70 9.81
N THR A 320 19.52 37.72 10.30
CA THR A 320 19.95 38.69 11.33
C THR A 320 19.71 40.14 10.87
N ALA A 321 20.13 40.49 9.66
CA ALA A 321 19.92 41.82 9.10
C ALA A 321 18.44 42.16 8.93
N ALA A 322 17.64 41.21 8.41
CA ALA A 322 16.20 41.38 8.27
C ALA A 322 15.51 41.59 9.62
N THR A 323 15.88 40.82 10.64
CA THR A 323 15.36 40.99 12.02
C THR A 323 15.70 42.39 12.58
N LEU A 324 16.95 42.83 12.42
CA LEU A 324 17.39 44.16 12.90
C LEU A 324 16.60 45.31 12.26
N LEU A 325 16.26 45.17 10.97
CA LEU A 325 15.45 46.12 10.22
C LEU A 325 13.98 46.08 10.64
N ASP A 326 13.41 44.88 10.79
CA ASP A 326 12.00 44.67 11.13
C ASP A 326 11.65 45.23 12.51
N VAL A 327 12.52 45.01 13.51
CA VAL A 327 12.33 45.57 14.85
C VAL A 327 12.65 47.08 14.93
N GLY A 328 13.06 47.68 13.84
CA GLY A 328 13.41 49.10 13.79
C GLY A 328 14.65 49.47 14.60
N ALA A 329 15.49 48.53 14.98
CA ALA A 329 16.73 48.79 15.73
C ALA A 329 17.77 49.49 14.86
N VAL A 330 17.75 49.28 13.57
CA VAL A 330 18.69 49.84 12.61
C VAL A 330 17.98 50.19 11.28
N THR A 331 18.70 50.96 10.45
CA THR A 331 18.42 51.17 9.02
C THR A 331 19.56 50.59 8.20
N PRO A 332 19.43 50.39 6.89
CA PRO A 332 20.52 49.91 6.04
C PRO A 332 21.79 50.78 6.12
N LEU A 333 21.65 52.04 6.48
CA LEU A 333 22.74 53.03 6.59
C LEU A 333 23.22 53.26 8.02
N THR A 334 22.68 52.57 9.02
CA THR A 334 23.16 52.64 10.39
C THR A 334 24.62 52.22 10.46
N GLU A 335 25.45 53.09 11.03
CA GLU A 335 26.91 52.89 11.10
C GLU A 335 27.30 52.04 12.31
N VAL A 336 28.33 51.22 12.15
CA VAL A 336 28.96 50.41 13.19
C VAL A 336 30.45 50.29 12.93
N GLN A 337 31.25 50.44 13.99
CA GLN A 337 32.70 50.18 13.91
C GLN A 337 33.00 48.75 14.36
N ALA A 338 33.76 48.03 13.56
CA ALA A 338 34.17 46.66 13.85
C ALA A 338 35.62 46.42 13.48
N SER A 339 36.37 45.83 14.39
CA SER A 339 37.68 45.25 14.14
C SER A 339 37.55 43.85 13.58
N GLY A 340 38.60 43.28 12.99
CA GLY A 340 38.63 41.91 12.54
C GLY A 340 38.47 40.87 13.65
N HIS A 341 38.55 41.32 14.93
CA HIS A 341 38.44 40.45 16.11
C HIS A 341 37.99 41.25 17.31
N GLU A 342 37.02 40.77 18.07
CA GLU A 342 36.49 41.47 19.25
C GLU A 342 36.10 40.51 20.37
N VAL A 343 36.29 40.97 21.62
CA VAL A 343 35.85 40.25 22.82
C VAL A 343 34.63 41.00 23.39
N PHE A 344 33.51 40.31 23.44
CA PHE A 344 32.25 40.89 23.96
C PHE A 344 32.18 40.85 25.49
N PRO A 345 31.30 41.64 26.11
CA PRO A 345 31.21 41.71 27.58
C PRO A 345 30.89 40.39 28.28
N ASN A 346 30.25 39.47 27.59
CA ASN A 346 29.94 38.12 28.07
C ASN A 346 31.13 37.14 27.95
N GLY A 347 32.30 37.62 27.48
CA GLY A 347 33.48 36.81 27.26
C GLY A 347 33.51 36.06 25.91
N ALA A 348 32.48 36.20 25.09
CA ALA A 348 32.50 35.60 23.74
C ALA A 348 33.52 36.32 22.85
N VAL A 349 34.29 35.53 22.11
CA VAL A 349 35.28 36.02 21.16
C VAL A 349 34.72 35.81 19.75
N VAL A 350 34.56 36.89 19.00
CA VAL A 350 34.06 36.86 17.63
C VAL A 350 35.14 37.41 16.69
N GLY A 351 35.38 36.69 15.61
CA GLY A 351 36.31 37.07 14.56
C GLY A 351 35.69 37.06 13.19
N ASP A 352 36.13 37.94 12.32
CA ASP A 352 35.82 37.91 10.90
C ASP A 352 36.69 36.88 10.17
N SER A 353 36.36 36.53 8.96
CA SER A 353 37.07 35.49 8.18
C SER A 353 38.48 35.91 7.78
N PHE A 354 38.77 37.21 7.86
CA PHE A 354 40.10 37.79 7.59
C PHE A 354 40.46 38.85 8.64
N ASN A 355 41.74 39.04 8.86
CA ASN A 355 42.24 40.03 9.80
C ASN A 355 42.26 41.42 9.13
N HIS A 356 41.66 42.42 9.77
CA HIS A 356 41.58 43.78 9.27
C HIS A 356 41.61 44.80 10.43
N PRO A 357 42.00 46.04 10.19
CA PRO A 357 41.89 47.12 11.18
C PRO A 357 40.41 47.45 11.46
N VAL A 358 40.16 48.42 12.34
CA VAL A 358 38.80 48.92 12.56
C VAL A 358 38.24 49.53 11.28
N TYR A 359 37.16 48.94 10.76
CA TYR A 359 36.41 49.50 9.65
C TYR A 359 35.11 50.14 10.13
N ASN A 360 34.68 51.18 9.38
CA ASN A 360 33.37 51.79 9.55
C ASN A 360 32.41 51.14 8.55
N TYR A 361 31.58 50.26 9.05
CA TYR A 361 30.54 49.60 8.26
C TYR A 361 29.21 50.34 8.37
N THR A 362 28.41 50.27 7.36
CA THR A 362 26.96 50.35 7.46
C THR A 362 26.39 48.94 7.66
N VAL A 363 25.10 48.81 8.02
CA VAL A 363 24.44 47.48 8.06
C VAL A 363 24.59 46.77 6.71
N ALA A 364 24.37 47.49 5.61
CA ALA A 364 24.54 46.94 4.27
C ALA A 364 26.01 46.53 4.01
N GLY A 365 26.98 47.35 4.39
CA GLY A 365 28.40 47.03 4.27
C GLY A 365 28.83 45.81 5.09
N ALA A 366 28.33 45.72 6.33
CA ALA A 366 28.58 44.59 7.20
C ALA A 366 28.03 43.25 6.60
N LEU A 367 26.89 43.32 5.90
CA LEU A 367 26.31 42.16 5.21
C LEU A 367 27.09 41.82 3.95
N ILE A 368 27.52 42.82 3.16
CA ILE A 368 28.34 42.63 1.94
C ILE A 368 29.68 41.96 2.28
N ASP A 369 30.39 42.46 3.29
CA ASP A 369 31.68 41.89 3.70
C ASP A 369 31.54 40.68 4.62
N SER A 370 30.30 40.32 4.93
CA SER A 370 30.00 39.17 5.82
C SER A 370 30.70 39.28 7.19
N SER A 371 30.79 40.50 7.77
CA SER A 371 31.44 40.71 9.06
C SER A 371 30.64 40.11 10.21
N ASN A 372 31.24 39.15 10.92
CA ASN A 372 30.66 38.54 12.13
C ASN A 372 30.62 39.56 13.25
N VAL A 373 31.73 40.34 13.40
CA VAL A 373 31.89 41.32 14.47
C VAL A 373 30.88 42.47 14.33
N ALA A 374 30.75 43.03 13.13
CA ALA A 374 29.82 44.13 12.88
C ALA A 374 28.37 43.72 13.13
N LEU A 375 27.94 42.56 12.61
CA LEU A 375 26.56 42.09 12.79
C LEU A 375 26.27 41.67 14.23
N SER A 376 27.25 41.10 14.96
CA SER A 376 27.10 40.83 16.39
C SER A 376 26.90 42.11 17.20
N LYS A 377 27.67 43.18 16.93
CA LYS A 377 27.50 44.51 17.58
C LYS A 377 26.15 45.13 17.28
N LEU A 378 25.70 45.06 16.02
CA LEU A 378 24.38 45.53 15.63
C LEU A 378 23.27 44.75 16.35
N GLY A 379 23.45 43.45 16.57
CA GLY A 379 22.54 42.61 17.35
C GLY A 379 22.39 43.06 18.81
N GLU A 380 23.37 43.77 19.37
CA GLU A 380 23.26 44.33 20.71
C GLU A 380 22.27 45.50 20.80
N LEU A 381 21.91 46.12 19.68
CA LEU A 381 20.94 47.19 19.58
C LEU A 381 19.48 46.74 19.70
N VAL A 382 19.21 45.43 19.64
CA VAL A 382 17.85 44.88 19.81
C VAL A 382 17.41 45.02 21.27
N PRO A 383 16.35 45.81 21.58
CA PRO A 383 15.98 46.15 22.95
C PRO A 383 15.49 44.96 23.80
N ASP A 384 14.81 44.02 23.18
CA ASP A 384 14.26 42.84 23.86
C ASP A 384 14.62 41.59 23.09
N ARG A 385 15.70 40.92 23.52
CA ARG A 385 16.25 39.72 22.88
C ARG A 385 15.47 38.43 23.19
N THR A 386 14.43 38.53 24.04
CA THR A 386 13.62 37.34 24.40
C THR A 386 12.54 37.04 23.39
N ARG A 387 12.32 37.92 22.42
CA ARG A 387 11.28 37.81 21.40
C ARG A 387 11.78 37.29 20.03
N TYR A 388 13.10 37.16 19.84
CA TYR A 388 13.73 36.90 18.55
C TYR A 388 14.81 35.82 18.63
#